data_14bc8575a117d59ac422af65e2c8ce4f
#
_entry.id   14bc8575a117d59ac422af65e2c8ce4f
#
_cell.length_a   1.000
_cell.length_b   1.000
_cell.length_c   1.000
_cell.angle_alpha   90.00
_cell.angle_beta   90.00
_cell.angle_gamma   90.00
#
_symmetry.space_group_name_H-M   'P 1'
#
loop_
_entity.id
_entity.type
_entity.pdbx_description
1 polymer ?
#
loop_
_entity_poly.entity_id
_entity_poly.type
_entity_poly.pdbx_seq_one_letter_code
_entity_poly.pdbx_strand_id
1 'polypeptide(L)'
;GIAFYSSWRVQKFAEDISDDIDNAMEAIRDEDLPSARQALAEGAELCDKMREGMNHLLRTQDFTELEAALRAADGHLELNAPEEAFGELRRAQVQVETLEWLSRRLV
;
A
#
# COMPACT_ATOMS: atom_id res chain seq x y z
N GLY A 1 -11.18 -22.98 -4.18
CA GLY A 1 -9.95 -23.34 -4.88
C GLY A 1 -8.81 -22.37 -4.63
N ILE A 2 -7.70 -22.62 -5.25
CA ILE A 2 -6.49 -21.79 -5.09
C ILE A 2 -6.75 -20.35 -5.52
N ALA A 3 -7.44 -20.16 -6.64
CA ALA A 3 -7.76 -18.83 -7.15
C ALA A 3 -8.61 -18.03 -6.16
N PHE A 4 -9.59 -18.70 -5.55
CA PHE A 4 -10.45 -18.06 -4.55
C PHE A 4 -9.65 -17.61 -3.33
N TYR A 5 -8.78 -18.48 -2.84
CA TYR A 5 -7.94 -18.18 -1.68
C TYR A 5 -7.02 -16.99 -1.98
N SER A 6 -6.37 -17.00 -3.15
CA SER A 6 -5.48 -15.90 -3.54
C SER A 6 -6.24 -14.59 -3.66
N SER A 7 -7.45 -14.63 -4.23
CA SER A 7 -8.29 -13.45 -4.36
C SER A 7 -8.68 -12.89 -2.99
N TRP A 8 -9.05 -13.76 -2.05
CA TRP A 8 -9.38 -13.34 -0.68
C TRP A 8 -8.20 -12.68 0.00
N ARG A 9 -7.00 -13.25 -0.16
CA ARG A 9 -5.79 -12.67 0.43
C ARG A 9 -5.48 -11.29 -0.15
N VAL A 10 -5.66 -11.13 -1.46
CA VAL A 10 -5.44 -9.83 -2.11
C VAL A 10 -6.46 -8.82 -1.61
N GLN A 11 -7.72 -9.22 -1.48
CA GLN A 11 -8.76 -8.32 -0.98
C GLN A 11 -8.47 -7.87 0.45
N LYS A 12 -8.06 -8.81 1.30
CA LYS A 12 -7.70 -8.49 2.70
C LYS A 12 -6.49 -7.56 2.75
N PHE A 13 -5.47 -7.84 1.94
CA PHE A 13 -4.32 -6.96 1.81
C PHE A 13 -4.73 -5.55 1.39
N ALA A 14 -5.60 -5.46 0.37
CA ALA A 14 -6.03 -4.16 -0.16
C ALA A 14 -6.75 -3.35 0.92
N GLU A 15 -7.60 -3.99 1.73
CA GLU A 15 -8.27 -3.32 2.83
C GLU A 15 -7.27 -2.80 3.85
N ASP A 16 -6.31 -3.63 4.25
CA ASP A 16 -5.35 -3.27 5.28
C ASP A 16 -4.40 -2.17 4.80
N ILE A 17 -3.93 -2.25 3.56
CA ILE A 17 -3.04 -1.24 3.01
C ILE A 17 -3.79 0.09 2.79
N SER A 18 -5.06 0.02 2.40
CA SER A 18 -5.88 1.20 2.25
C SER A 18 -6.03 1.93 3.58
N ASP A 19 -6.23 1.20 4.67
CA ASP A 19 -6.31 1.79 6.00
C ASP A 19 -5.00 2.48 6.38
N ASP A 20 -3.85 1.84 6.09
CA ASP A 20 -2.55 2.44 6.39
C ASP A 20 -2.32 3.71 5.57
N ILE A 21 -2.70 3.70 4.30
CA ILE A 21 -2.56 4.90 3.46
C ILE A 21 -3.46 6.01 3.98
N ASP A 22 -4.71 5.71 4.31
CA ASP A 22 -5.65 6.71 4.83
C ASP A 22 -5.15 7.28 6.14
N ASN A 23 -4.64 6.44 7.03
CA ASN A 23 -4.09 6.88 8.31
C ASN A 23 -2.87 7.79 8.10
N ALA A 24 -2.01 7.45 7.16
CA ALA A 24 -0.85 8.28 6.85
C ALA A 24 -1.29 9.66 6.31
N MET A 25 -2.25 9.68 5.40
CA MET A 25 -2.75 10.92 4.83
C MET A 25 -3.41 11.81 5.88
N GLU A 26 -4.19 11.21 6.77
CA GLU A 26 -4.81 11.94 7.87
C GLU A 26 -3.76 12.51 8.81
N ALA A 27 -2.74 11.72 9.14
CA ALA A 27 -1.65 12.19 10.00
C ALA A 27 -0.89 13.35 9.37
N ILE A 28 -0.69 13.32 8.05
CA ILE A 28 -0.06 14.43 7.34
C ILE A 28 -0.90 15.70 7.46
N ARG A 29 -2.22 15.58 7.30
CA ARG A 29 -3.11 16.74 7.45
C ARG A 29 -3.07 17.30 8.86
N ASP A 30 -2.89 16.44 9.87
CA ASP A 30 -2.82 16.84 11.26
C ASP A 30 -1.41 17.28 11.66
N GLU A 31 -0.48 17.34 10.72
CA GLU A 31 0.91 17.71 10.94
C GLU A 31 1.62 16.77 11.92
N ASP A 32 1.16 15.51 11.98
CA ASP A 32 1.74 14.46 12.82
C ASP A 32 2.60 13.54 11.95
N LEU A 33 3.79 14.02 11.58
CA LEU A 33 4.66 13.27 10.68
C LEU A 33 5.14 11.95 11.27
N PRO A 34 5.46 11.83 12.57
CA PRO A 34 5.85 10.53 13.12
C PRO A 34 4.77 9.46 12.95
N SER A 35 3.51 9.81 13.19
CA SER A 35 2.40 8.86 12.99
C SER A 35 2.24 8.49 11.52
N ALA A 36 2.39 9.47 10.63
CA ALA A 36 2.34 9.21 9.19
C ALA A 36 3.44 8.22 8.78
N ARG A 37 4.65 8.43 9.26
CA ARG A 37 5.78 7.55 8.94
C ARG A 37 5.56 6.14 9.48
N GLN A 38 4.97 6.02 10.66
CA GLN A 38 4.66 4.71 11.23
C GLN A 38 3.65 3.96 10.36
N ALA A 39 2.60 4.64 9.92
CA ALA A 39 1.59 4.02 9.06
C ALA A 39 2.21 3.56 7.74
N LEU A 40 3.12 4.36 7.16
CA LEU A 40 3.80 4.00 5.92
C LEU A 40 4.72 2.79 6.11
N ALA A 41 5.40 2.70 7.24
CA ALA A 41 6.26 1.56 7.54
C ALA A 41 5.42 0.27 7.66
N GLU A 42 4.25 0.35 8.31
CA GLU A 42 3.34 -0.78 8.40
C GLU A 42 2.86 -1.22 7.01
N GLY A 43 2.50 -0.26 6.17
CA GLY A 43 2.06 -0.54 4.81
C GLY A 43 3.15 -1.19 3.98
N ALA A 44 4.38 -0.71 4.07
CA ALA A 44 5.52 -1.29 3.36
C ALA A 44 5.77 -2.73 3.83
N GLU A 45 5.63 -2.98 5.11
CA GLU A 45 5.79 -4.34 5.66
C GLU A 45 4.70 -5.27 5.14
N LEU A 46 3.46 -4.79 5.02
CA LEU A 46 2.38 -5.58 4.44
C LEU A 46 2.70 -5.97 3.00
N CYS A 47 3.26 -5.06 2.22
CA CYS A 47 3.67 -5.35 0.85
C CYS A 47 4.74 -6.44 0.80
N ASP A 48 5.74 -6.35 1.70
CA ASP A 48 6.80 -7.35 1.80
C ASP A 48 6.24 -8.74 2.12
N LYS A 49 5.36 -8.81 3.11
CA LYS A 49 4.77 -10.08 3.51
C LYS A 49 3.92 -10.68 2.40
N MET A 50 3.18 -9.83 1.71
CA MET A 50 2.34 -10.29 0.60
C MET A 50 3.19 -10.86 -0.53
N ARG A 51 4.28 -10.15 -0.88
CA ARG A 51 5.19 -10.59 -1.93
C ARG A 51 5.86 -11.91 -1.58
N GLU A 52 6.29 -12.07 -0.31
CA GLU A 52 6.94 -13.31 0.15
C GLU A 52 5.97 -14.48 0.15
N GLY A 53 4.72 -14.23 0.46
CA GLY A 53 3.71 -15.29 0.54
C GLY A 53 3.16 -15.72 -0.81
N MET A 54 3.50 -15.01 -1.87
CA MET A 54 3.00 -15.31 -3.21
C MET A 54 4.04 -16.03 -4.04
N ASN A 55 3.59 -17.07 -4.76
CA ASN A 55 4.43 -17.75 -5.71
C ASN A 55 4.37 -17.04 -7.05
N HIS A 56 4.96 -17.68 -8.07
CA HIS A 56 5.06 -17.14 -9.43
C HIS A 56 3.71 -16.98 -10.13
N LEU A 57 2.62 -17.37 -9.49
CA LEU A 57 1.29 -17.34 -10.10
C LEU A 57 0.68 -15.94 -10.15
N LEU A 58 1.21 -15.00 -9.38
CA LEU A 58 0.67 -13.63 -9.33
C LEU A 58 1.77 -12.61 -9.61
N ARG A 59 1.34 -11.46 -10.09
CA ARG A 59 2.26 -10.37 -10.47
C ARG A 59 2.79 -9.69 -9.21
N THR A 60 4.01 -10.06 -8.81
CA THR A 60 4.64 -9.43 -7.64
C THR A 60 5.05 -7.99 -7.92
N GLN A 61 5.15 -7.60 -9.20
CA GLN A 61 5.53 -6.24 -9.57
C GLN A 61 4.56 -5.20 -9.00
N ASP A 62 3.26 -5.51 -8.97
CA ASP A 62 2.27 -4.58 -8.43
C ASP A 62 2.53 -4.28 -6.95
N PHE A 63 2.92 -5.28 -6.19
CA PHE A 63 3.25 -5.09 -4.77
C PHE A 63 4.55 -4.34 -4.60
N THR A 64 5.53 -4.60 -5.46
CA THR A 64 6.81 -3.90 -5.45
C THR A 64 6.63 -2.42 -5.74
N GLU A 65 5.80 -2.09 -6.75
CA GLU A 65 5.52 -0.70 -7.09
C GLU A 65 4.78 0.03 -5.98
N LEU A 66 3.83 -0.65 -5.34
CA LEU A 66 3.11 -0.07 -4.23
C LEU A 66 4.05 0.19 -3.04
N GLU A 67 4.89 -0.78 -2.73
CA GLU A 67 5.89 -0.60 -1.67
C GLU A 67 6.82 0.58 -1.97
N ALA A 68 7.26 0.69 -3.23
CA ALA A 68 8.13 1.79 -3.64
C ALA A 68 7.45 3.15 -3.44
N ALA A 69 6.16 3.24 -3.72
CA ALA A 69 5.41 4.47 -3.50
C ALA A 69 5.33 4.83 -2.01
N LEU A 70 5.11 3.83 -1.15
CA LEU A 70 5.05 4.07 0.29
C LEU A 70 6.41 4.51 0.84
N ARG A 71 7.49 3.88 0.38
CA ARG A 71 8.83 4.24 0.79
C ARG A 71 9.23 5.62 0.27
N ALA A 72 8.81 5.97 -0.95
CA ALA A 72 9.04 7.31 -1.49
C ALA A 72 8.30 8.36 -0.67
N ALA A 73 7.06 8.09 -0.27
CA ALA A 73 6.31 8.99 0.59
C ALA A 73 7.02 9.18 1.92
N ASP A 74 7.52 8.10 2.53
CA ASP A 74 8.28 8.19 3.78
C ASP A 74 9.54 9.04 3.60
N GLY A 75 10.24 8.87 2.48
CA GLY A 75 11.42 9.69 2.17
C GLY A 75 11.10 11.15 2.08
N HIS A 76 9.97 11.50 1.47
CA HIS A 76 9.54 12.90 1.42
C HIS A 76 9.23 13.44 2.82
N LEU A 77 8.61 12.64 3.70
CA LEU A 77 8.36 13.06 5.07
C LEU A 77 9.65 13.25 5.85
N GLU A 78 10.64 12.38 5.61
CA GLU A 78 11.95 12.53 6.23
C GLU A 78 12.61 13.85 5.86
N LEU A 79 12.38 14.32 4.63
CA LEU A 79 12.90 15.60 4.14
C LEU A 79 11.95 16.77 4.43
N ASN A 80 10.94 16.53 5.25
CA ASN A 80 9.94 17.53 5.61
C ASN A 80 9.22 18.10 4.38
N ALA A 81 8.81 17.18 3.47
CA ALA A 81 8.08 17.51 2.25
C ALA A 81 6.73 16.82 2.24
N PRO A 82 5.80 17.21 3.12
CA PRO A 82 4.52 16.50 3.26
C PRO A 82 3.63 16.59 2.02
N GLU A 83 3.72 17.67 1.24
CA GLU A 83 2.89 17.78 0.03
C GLU A 83 3.28 16.75 -1.00
N GLU A 84 4.58 16.52 -1.19
CA GLU A 84 5.08 15.52 -2.12
C GLU A 84 4.72 14.12 -1.64
N ALA A 85 4.81 13.88 -0.33
CA ALA A 85 4.40 12.61 0.26
C ALA A 85 2.91 12.36 0.00
N PHE A 86 2.08 13.36 0.16
CA PHE A 86 0.64 13.26 -0.06
C PHE A 86 0.34 12.89 -1.52
N GLY A 87 1.07 13.47 -2.46
CA GLY A 87 0.94 13.15 -3.88
C GLY A 87 1.25 11.69 -4.17
N GLU A 88 2.33 11.16 -3.56
CA GLU A 88 2.67 9.75 -3.71
C GLU A 88 1.58 8.84 -3.14
N LEU A 89 1.00 9.23 -2.01
CA LEU A 89 -0.06 8.44 -1.40
C LEU A 89 -1.34 8.44 -2.22
N ARG A 90 -1.63 9.53 -2.93
CA ARG A 90 -2.75 9.56 -3.88
C ARG A 90 -2.55 8.53 -4.99
N ARG A 91 -1.34 8.43 -5.51
CA ARG A 91 -1.02 7.41 -6.52
C ARG A 91 -1.15 6.01 -5.94
N ALA A 92 -0.68 5.82 -4.72
CA ALA A 92 -0.80 4.53 -4.04
C ALA A 92 -2.26 4.12 -3.88
N GLN A 93 -3.15 5.06 -3.57
CA GLN A 93 -4.58 4.77 -3.48
C GLN A 93 -5.13 4.21 -4.79
N VAL A 94 -4.74 4.81 -5.92
CA VAL A 94 -5.17 4.33 -7.23
C VAL A 94 -4.64 2.92 -7.49
N GLN A 95 -3.39 2.66 -7.12
CA GLN A 95 -2.80 1.32 -7.28
C GLN A 95 -3.57 0.28 -6.46
N VAL A 96 -3.95 0.61 -5.23
CA VAL A 96 -4.73 -0.29 -4.39
C VAL A 96 -6.10 -0.56 -4.99
N GLU A 97 -6.77 0.46 -5.49
CA GLU A 97 -8.06 0.31 -6.16
C GLU A 97 -7.95 -0.63 -7.36
N THR A 98 -6.87 -0.51 -8.12
CA THR A 98 -6.62 -1.38 -9.26
C THR A 98 -6.44 -2.83 -8.82
N LEU A 99 -5.70 -3.06 -7.74
CA LEU A 99 -5.52 -4.42 -7.20
C LEU A 99 -6.85 -5.01 -6.73
N GLU A 100 -7.67 -4.22 -6.06
CA GLU A 100 -8.99 -4.67 -5.63
C GLU A 100 -9.86 -5.07 -6.82
N TRP A 101 -9.86 -4.23 -7.84
CA TRP A 101 -10.66 -4.49 -9.03
C TRP A 101 -10.21 -5.78 -9.71
N LEU A 102 -8.88 -5.94 -9.88
CA LEU A 102 -8.34 -7.14 -10.49
C LEU A 102 -8.64 -8.40 -9.66
N SER A 103 -8.59 -8.31 -8.34
CA SER A 103 -8.86 -9.45 -7.48
C SER A 103 -10.29 -9.94 -7.61
N ARG A 104 -11.24 -9.02 -7.81
CA ARG A 104 -12.64 -9.38 -8.02
C ARG A 104 -12.86 -10.08 -9.35
N ARG A 105 -12.04 -9.76 -10.34
CA ARG A 105 -12.15 -10.38 -11.67
C ARG A 105 -11.60 -11.79 -11.73
N LEU A 106 -10.77 -12.16 -10.75
CA LEU A 106 -10.16 -13.49 -10.70
C LEU A 106 -11.06 -14.54 -10.07
N VAL A 107 -12.21 -14.13 -9.55
CA VAL A 107 -13.14 -15.06 -8.87
C VAL A 107 -14.27 -15.54 -9.80
#